data_02beefa164c54ba248aee7883c3ae356
#
_entry.id   02beefa164c54ba248aee7883c3ae356
#
_cell.length_a   1.000
_cell.length_b   1.000
_cell.length_c   1.000
_cell.angle_alpha   90.00
_cell.angle_beta   90.00
_cell.angle_gamma   90.00
#
_symmetry.space_group_name_H-M   'P 1'
#
loop_
_entity.id
_entity.type
_entity.pdbx_description
1 polymer ?
#
loop_
_entity_poly.entity_id
_entity_poly.type
_entity_poly.pdbx_seq_one_letter_code
_entity_poly.pdbx_strand_id
1 'polypeptide(L)'
;MKKCMIIENPNSGDGKNDEYLDIIKKKFKEEFKEITIKKTKKENDGKNFAIKACEEKIDSIFVLGGDGTFNEVINGVSKMKFRPKIGLLPGGTNNTYMQLIGGANNLDEALENLSFEKTKKVDIGKCNETYFSYYVCFGKLIDATTSTKSEEKEKLGSLAYVKNILKTLPNDKAVKIEIKSDTESFKGKASLVYVMTVNKIGNLEFSNDDGDLDDGYFNVFIMTDEGLISKVDAAKDMVFGKVDENQNIKSFTCKKLSIKNLEYEKIDLDMDGEIKDKLPCNIEILKEHIEIYLPKIKNQK
;
A
#
# COMPACT_ATOMS: atom_id res chain seq x y z
N MET A 1 -11.66 -26.26 14.55
CA MET A 1 -11.55 -26.59 13.10
C MET A 1 -11.36 -25.30 12.36
N LYS A 2 -10.30 -25.20 11.56
CA LYS A 2 -10.01 -23.92 10.87
C LYS A 2 -11.02 -23.64 9.75
N LYS A 3 -11.47 -22.39 9.69
CA LYS A 3 -12.40 -21.86 8.69
C LYS A 3 -11.72 -20.77 7.89
N CYS A 4 -12.00 -20.67 6.60
CA CYS A 4 -11.56 -19.53 5.81
C CYS A 4 -12.68 -18.92 4.97
N MET A 5 -12.53 -17.65 4.70
CA MET A 5 -13.34 -16.89 3.73
C MET A 5 -12.45 -16.43 2.60
N ILE A 6 -12.81 -16.73 1.37
CA ILE A 6 -12.18 -16.17 0.16
C ILE A 6 -13.05 -15.01 -0.31
N ILE A 7 -12.47 -13.81 -0.33
CA ILE A 7 -13.11 -12.60 -0.86
C ILE A 7 -12.54 -12.38 -2.26
N GLU A 8 -13.37 -12.59 -3.25
CA GLU A 8 -13.01 -12.50 -4.65
C GLU A 8 -13.58 -11.24 -5.29
N ASN A 9 -12.74 -10.55 -6.05
CA ASN A 9 -13.18 -9.50 -6.96
C ASN A 9 -13.15 -10.02 -8.41
N PRO A 10 -14.29 -10.39 -9.00
CA PRO A 10 -14.35 -10.96 -10.34
C PRO A 10 -13.96 -9.97 -11.45
N ASN A 11 -13.97 -8.66 -11.14
CA ASN A 11 -13.61 -7.60 -12.09
C ASN A 11 -12.14 -7.19 -12.01
N SER A 12 -11.33 -7.84 -11.17
CA SER A 12 -9.91 -7.53 -11.06
C SER A 12 -9.08 -8.29 -12.11
N GLY A 13 -7.99 -7.67 -12.55
CA GLY A 13 -7.06 -8.27 -13.50
C GLY A 13 -7.67 -8.52 -14.87
N ASP A 14 -7.45 -9.73 -15.41
CA ASP A 14 -7.94 -10.18 -16.72
C ASP A 14 -9.31 -10.89 -16.65
N GLY A 15 -9.97 -10.88 -15.49
CA GLY A 15 -11.30 -11.46 -15.29
C GLY A 15 -11.34 -12.99 -15.19
N LYS A 16 -10.18 -13.66 -15.07
CA LYS A 16 -10.08 -15.14 -15.02
C LYS A 16 -10.11 -15.73 -13.61
N ASN A 17 -10.37 -14.92 -12.59
CA ASN A 17 -10.35 -15.38 -11.19
C ASN A 17 -11.26 -16.58 -10.94
N ASP A 18 -12.39 -16.69 -11.63
CA ASP A 18 -13.33 -17.81 -11.51
C ASP A 18 -12.70 -19.16 -11.89
N GLU A 19 -11.82 -19.18 -12.90
CA GLU A 19 -11.16 -20.41 -13.35
C GLU A 19 -10.25 -21.01 -12.26
N TYR A 20 -9.69 -20.17 -11.41
CA TYR A 20 -8.81 -20.56 -10.33
C TYR A 20 -9.53 -21.02 -9.05
N LEU A 21 -10.80 -20.70 -8.88
CA LEU A 21 -11.52 -20.99 -7.63
C LEU A 21 -11.53 -22.48 -7.28
N ASP A 22 -11.63 -23.38 -8.26
CA ASP A 22 -11.63 -24.80 -7.99
C ASP A 22 -10.24 -25.32 -7.59
N ILE A 23 -9.19 -24.77 -8.19
CA ILE A 23 -7.78 -25.06 -7.81
C ILE A 23 -7.53 -24.59 -6.39
N ILE A 24 -7.94 -23.35 -6.08
CA ILE A 24 -7.82 -22.77 -4.74
C ILE A 24 -8.57 -23.62 -3.71
N LYS A 25 -9.83 -23.96 -3.98
CA LYS A 25 -10.63 -24.82 -3.07
C LYS A 25 -9.96 -26.16 -2.82
N LYS A 26 -9.43 -26.81 -3.85
CA LYS A 26 -8.74 -28.11 -3.71
C LYS A 26 -7.54 -27.98 -2.77
N LYS A 27 -6.69 -26.97 -2.98
CA LYS A 27 -5.50 -26.71 -2.16
C LYS A 27 -5.87 -26.35 -0.72
N PHE A 28 -6.92 -25.55 -0.52
CA PHE A 28 -7.34 -25.06 0.81
C PHE A 28 -8.03 -26.12 1.65
N LYS A 29 -8.65 -27.16 1.04
CA LYS A 29 -9.27 -28.26 1.76
C LYS A 29 -8.29 -29.08 2.62
N GLU A 30 -7.00 -29.01 2.33
CA GLU A 30 -5.96 -29.65 3.13
C GLU A 30 -5.78 -28.95 4.49
N GLU A 31 -6.03 -27.65 4.57
CA GLU A 31 -5.84 -26.83 5.77
C GLU A 31 -7.15 -26.42 6.45
N PHE A 32 -8.19 -26.10 5.66
CA PHE A 32 -9.46 -25.58 6.14
C PHE A 32 -10.60 -26.56 5.94
N LYS A 33 -11.38 -26.81 6.99
CA LYS A 33 -12.57 -27.67 6.91
C LYS A 33 -13.78 -26.98 6.33
N GLU A 34 -13.86 -25.66 6.50
CA GLU A 34 -14.95 -24.82 5.98
C GLU A 34 -14.36 -23.70 5.13
N ILE A 35 -14.79 -23.63 3.89
CA ILE A 35 -14.34 -22.63 2.91
C ILE A 35 -15.57 -21.91 2.39
N THR A 36 -15.68 -20.61 2.68
CA THR A 36 -16.75 -19.75 2.18
C THR A 36 -16.18 -18.81 1.11
N ILE A 37 -16.83 -18.71 -0.04
CA ILE A 37 -16.46 -17.75 -1.10
C ILE A 37 -17.48 -16.62 -1.13
N LYS A 38 -16.98 -15.38 -1.14
CA LYS A 38 -17.75 -14.14 -1.27
C LYS A 38 -17.22 -13.36 -2.46
N LYS A 39 -18.10 -13.14 -3.46
CA LYS A 39 -17.80 -12.34 -4.65
C LYS A 39 -18.24 -10.91 -4.42
N THR A 40 -17.34 -9.95 -4.63
CA THR A 40 -17.69 -8.52 -4.59
C THR A 40 -18.48 -8.16 -5.86
N LYS A 41 -19.43 -7.25 -5.71
CA LYS A 41 -20.28 -6.75 -6.81
C LYS A 41 -20.23 -5.23 -6.91
N LYS A 42 -19.85 -4.57 -5.84
CA LYS A 42 -19.78 -3.12 -5.72
C LYS A 42 -18.75 -2.72 -4.68
N GLU A 43 -18.40 -1.46 -4.67
CA GLU A 43 -17.54 -0.84 -3.68
C GLU A 43 -18.01 -1.12 -2.25
N ASN A 44 -17.08 -1.33 -1.35
CA ASN A 44 -17.25 -1.71 0.07
C ASN A 44 -17.80 -3.12 0.31
N ASP A 45 -18.02 -3.97 -0.69
CA ASP A 45 -18.42 -5.35 -0.45
C ASP A 45 -17.30 -6.14 0.26
N GLY A 46 -16.04 -5.94 -0.15
CA GLY A 46 -14.86 -6.54 0.50
C GLY A 46 -14.78 -6.18 1.97
N LYS A 47 -14.98 -4.92 2.31
CA LYS A 47 -15.05 -4.42 3.68
C LYS A 47 -16.15 -5.08 4.50
N ASN A 48 -17.36 -5.16 3.94
CA ASN A 48 -18.51 -5.75 4.63
C ASN A 48 -18.32 -7.26 4.86
N PHE A 49 -17.74 -7.98 3.89
CA PHE A 49 -17.42 -9.39 4.05
C PHE A 49 -16.32 -9.61 5.10
N ALA A 50 -15.34 -8.73 5.15
CA ALA A 50 -14.29 -8.79 6.16
C ALA A 50 -14.81 -8.54 7.57
N ILE A 51 -15.73 -7.57 7.77
CA ILE A 51 -16.41 -7.36 9.05
C ILE A 51 -17.17 -8.62 9.46
N LYS A 52 -17.93 -9.20 8.53
CA LYS A 52 -18.70 -10.43 8.78
C LYS A 52 -17.77 -11.59 9.16
N ALA A 53 -16.63 -11.74 8.49
CA ALA A 53 -15.65 -12.77 8.86
C ALA A 53 -15.13 -12.59 10.29
N CYS A 54 -14.91 -11.35 10.74
CA CYS A 54 -14.53 -11.05 12.12
C CYS A 54 -15.63 -11.43 13.12
N GLU A 55 -16.89 -11.09 12.83
CA GLU A 55 -18.05 -11.39 13.67
C GLU A 55 -18.29 -12.89 13.79
N GLU A 56 -18.14 -13.64 12.70
CA GLU A 56 -18.28 -15.09 12.64
C GLU A 56 -17.03 -15.85 13.14
N LYS A 57 -15.99 -15.11 13.57
CA LYS A 57 -14.70 -15.67 14.03
C LYS A 57 -14.10 -16.65 13.02
N ILE A 58 -14.10 -16.27 11.76
CA ILE A 58 -13.40 -16.99 10.68
C ILE A 58 -11.89 -16.86 10.93
N ASP A 59 -11.15 -17.97 10.86
CA ASP A 59 -9.72 -17.98 11.20
C ASP A 59 -8.87 -17.22 10.17
N SER A 60 -9.26 -17.27 8.89
CA SER A 60 -8.48 -16.66 7.82
C SER A 60 -9.35 -16.07 6.72
N ILE A 61 -8.92 -14.92 6.20
CA ILE A 61 -9.45 -14.32 4.97
C ILE A 61 -8.39 -14.42 3.88
N PHE A 62 -8.78 -14.88 2.69
CA PHE A 62 -7.93 -14.82 1.50
C PHE A 62 -8.55 -13.85 0.49
N VAL A 63 -7.76 -12.86 0.07
CA VAL A 63 -8.18 -11.84 -0.89
C VAL A 63 -7.73 -12.30 -2.27
N LEU A 64 -8.65 -12.67 -3.15
CA LEU A 64 -8.42 -12.90 -4.57
C LEU A 64 -8.82 -11.64 -5.33
N GLY A 65 -7.86 -10.75 -5.53
CA GLY A 65 -8.11 -9.42 -6.09
C GLY A 65 -6.85 -8.58 -6.15
N GLY A 66 -6.99 -7.30 -6.46
CA GLY A 66 -5.91 -6.32 -6.45
C GLY A 66 -5.84 -5.53 -5.14
N ASP A 67 -4.95 -4.49 -5.13
CA ASP A 67 -4.68 -3.64 -3.97
C ASP A 67 -5.94 -2.96 -3.42
N GLY A 68 -6.88 -2.52 -4.28
CA GLY A 68 -8.15 -1.92 -3.84
C GLY A 68 -9.04 -2.89 -3.04
N THR A 69 -9.14 -4.18 -3.47
CA THR A 69 -9.89 -5.19 -2.71
C THR A 69 -9.21 -5.49 -1.36
N PHE A 70 -7.89 -5.53 -1.34
CA PHE A 70 -7.12 -5.68 -0.11
C PHE A 70 -7.34 -4.49 0.83
N ASN A 71 -7.33 -3.26 0.32
CA ASN A 71 -7.60 -2.05 1.11
C ASN A 71 -9.01 -2.08 1.74
N GLU A 72 -10.03 -2.52 1.00
CA GLU A 72 -11.38 -2.72 1.56
C GLU A 72 -11.37 -3.71 2.72
N VAL A 73 -10.67 -4.86 2.57
CA VAL A 73 -10.54 -5.87 3.63
C VAL A 73 -9.84 -5.30 4.86
N ILE A 74 -8.73 -4.57 4.68
CA ILE A 74 -8.02 -3.89 5.77
C ILE A 74 -8.96 -2.94 6.52
N ASN A 75 -9.73 -2.12 5.80
CA ASN A 75 -10.70 -1.20 6.39
C ASN A 75 -11.85 -1.90 7.11
N GLY A 76 -12.14 -3.16 6.77
CA GLY A 76 -13.11 -3.99 7.48
C GLY A 76 -12.54 -4.58 8.77
N VAL A 77 -11.39 -5.25 8.69
CA VAL A 77 -10.82 -5.97 9.83
C VAL A 77 -10.23 -5.04 10.88
N SER A 78 -9.66 -3.90 10.48
CA SER A 78 -8.90 -3.04 11.39
C SER A 78 -9.75 -2.43 12.52
N LYS A 79 -11.06 -2.28 12.32
CA LYS A 79 -12.00 -1.78 13.33
C LYS A 79 -12.42 -2.85 14.35
N MET A 80 -12.12 -4.12 14.07
CA MET A 80 -12.65 -5.23 14.84
C MET A 80 -11.66 -5.69 15.92
N LYS A 81 -12.20 -6.26 17.03
CA LYS A 81 -11.37 -6.84 18.10
C LYS A 81 -10.75 -8.17 17.68
N PHE A 82 -11.56 -9.04 17.06
CA PHE A 82 -11.06 -10.28 16.46
C PHE A 82 -10.71 -10.00 14.99
N ARG A 83 -9.52 -10.35 14.58
CA ARG A 83 -9.02 -10.18 13.23
C ARG A 83 -8.53 -11.52 12.68
N PRO A 84 -9.12 -12.01 11.59
CA PRO A 84 -8.60 -13.16 10.86
C PRO A 84 -7.18 -12.91 10.34
N LYS A 85 -6.40 -13.97 10.15
CA LYS A 85 -5.18 -13.91 9.36
C LYS A 85 -5.54 -13.61 7.90
N ILE A 86 -4.73 -12.80 7.22
CA ILE A 86 -5.01 -12.40 5.85
C ILE A 86 -3.99 -13.00 4.89
N GLY A 87 -4.48 -13.68 3.86
CA GLY A 87 -3.68 -14.15 2.72
C GLY A 87 -4.00 -13.36 1.47
N LEU A 88 -3.01 -13.13 0.64
CA LEU A 88 -3.15 -12.45 -0.64
C LEU A 88 -3.01 -13.45 -1.80
N LEU A 89 -3.89 -13.35 -2.76
CA LEU A 89 -3.85 -14.06 -4.04
C LEU A 89 -3.94 -13.01 -5.14
N PRO A 90 -2.90 -12.86 -5.97
CA PRO A 90 -2.83 -11.78 -6.95
C PRO A 90 -3.91 -11.97 -8.02
N GLY A 91 -4.83 -11.02 -8.07
CA GLY A 91 -5.90 -10.96 -9.08
C GLY A 91 -6.01 -9.59 -9.72
N GLY A 92 -5.16 -8.64 -9.34
CA GLY A 92 -5.12 -7.28 -9.89
C GLY A 92 -3.94 -7.07 -10.85
N THR A 93 -3.83 -5.86 -11.38
CA THR A 93 -2.77 -5.48 -12.32
C THR A 93 -1.42 -5.27 -11.64
N ASN A 94 -1.40 -4.59 -10.50
CA ASN A 94 -0.15 -4.20 -9.82
C ASN A 94 0.21 -5.12 -8.65
N ASN A 95 -0.76 -5.46 -7.80
CA ASN A 95 -0.58 -6.30 -6.61
C ASN A 95 0.62 -5.84 -5.75
N THR A 96 0.68 -4.53 -5.49
CA THR A 96 1.83 -3.86 -4.87
C THR A 96 2.16 -4.45 -3.50
N TYR A 97 1.15 -4.67 -2.67
CA TYR A 97 1.37 -5.23 -1.34
C TYR A 97 1.83 -6.69 -1.38
N MET A 98 1.37 -7.46 -2.37
CA MET A 98 1.84 -8.83 -2.60
C MET A 98 3.33 -8.86 -2.94
N GLN A 99 3.80 -7.94 -3.79
CA GLN A 99 5.22 -7.80 -4.12
C GLN A 99 6.05 -7.39 -2.89
N LEU A 100 5.52 -6.50 -2.06
CA LEU A 100 6.19 -6.02 -0.85
C LEU A 100 6.51 -7.15 0.12
N ILE A 101 5.61 -8.14 0.26
CA ILE A 101 5.83 -9.31 1.10
C ILE A 101 6.62 -10.44 0.41
N GLY A 102 7.20 -10.19 -0.75
CA GLY A 102 7.97 -11.16 -1.54
C GLY A 102 7.13 -12.19 -2.28
N GLY A 103 5.85 -11.91 -2.51
CA GLY A 103 4.94 -12.78 -3.24
C GLY A 103 5.04 -12.64 -4.76
N ALA A 104 4.45 -13.60 -5.46
CA ALA A 104 4.41 -13.60 -6.91
C ALA A 104 3.27 -12.74 -7.48
N ASN A 105 3.48 -12.17 -8.67
CA ASN A 105 2.48 -11.34 -9.34
C ASN A 105 1.46 -12.14 -10.16
N ASN A 106 1.74 -13.38 -10.44
CA ASN A 106 0.80 -14.29 -11.11
C ASN A 106 0.24 -15.32 -10.13
N LEU A 107 -0.98 -15.75 -10.38
CA LEU A 107 -1.74 -16.58 -9.45
C LEU A 107 -1.21 -18.01 -9.36
N ASP A 108 -0.71 -18.58 -10.46
CA ASP A 108 -0.15 -19.94 -10.47
C ASP A 108 1.06 -20.02 -9.54
N GLU A 109 2.01 -19.13 -9.72
CA GLU A 109 3.20 -19.05 -8.87
C GLU A 109 2.85 -18.70 -7.42
N ALA A 110 1.89 -17.79 -7.21
CA ALA A 110 1.42 -17.45 -5.88
C ALA A 110 0.82 -18.66 -5.15
N LEU A 111 0.04 -19.47 -5.85
CA LEU A 111 -0.52 -20.70 -5.31
C LEU A 111 0.54 -21.75 -5.01
N GLU A 112 1.56 -21.90 -5.85
CA GLU A 112 2.69 -22.81 -5.59
C GLU A 112 3.47 -22.40 -4.33
N ASN A 113 3.71 -21.09 -4.19
CA ASN A 113 4.47 -20.52 -3.07
C ASN A 113 3.62 -20.27 -1.82
N LEU A 114 2.30 -20.49 -1.84
CA LEU A 114 1.44 -20.26 -0.71
C LEU A 114 1.84 -21.17 0.48
N SER A 115 2.02 -20.55 1.65
CA SER A 115 2.26 -21.22 2.91
C SER A 115 1.17 -20.85 3.91
N PHE A 116 0.63 -21.85 4.63
CA PHE A 116 -0.29 -21.63 5.74
C PHE A 116 0.42 -21.63 7.10
N GLU A 117 1.73 -21.84 7.11
CA GLU A 117 2.53 -21.94 8.32
C GLU A 117 3.22 -20.64 8.69
N LYS A 118 3.65 -19.88 7.68
CA LYS A 118 4.39 -18.63 7.88
C LYS A 118 3.46 -17.44 7.87
N THR A 119 3.46 -16.71 8.97
CA THR A 119 2.74 -15.44 9.08
C THR A 119 3.65 -14.37 9.67
N LYS A 120 3.33 -13.11 9.40
CA LYS A 120 3.96 -11.94 10.00
C LYS A 120 2.87 -10.97 10.44
N LYS A 121 3.02 -10.41 11.62
CA LYS A 121 2.23 -9.25 12.02
C LYS A 121 2.81 -8.03 11.36
N VAL A 122 1.94 -7.17 10.84
CA VAL A 122 2.35 -5.97 10.11
C VAL A 122 1.63 -4.75 10.64
N ASP A 123 2.27 -3.62 10.45
CA ASP A 123 1.77 -2.32 10.82
C ASP A 123 0.71 -1.83 9.84
N ILE A 124 -0.25 -1.06 10.33
CA ILE A 124 -1.29 -0.42 9.53
C ILE A 124 -1.35 1.05 9.90
N GLY A 125 -1.41 1.90 8.91
CA GLY A 125 -1.66 3.31 9.12
C GLY A 125 -3.16 3.60 9.31
N LYS A 126 -3.48 4.55 10.19
CA LYS A 126 -4.83 5.10 10.33
C LYS A 126 -4.77 6.60 10.11
N CYS A 127 -5.53 7.08 9.14
CA CYS A 127 -5.73 8.50 8.85
C CYS A 127 -7.19 8.85 9.15
N ASN A 128 -7.42 9.67 10.16
CA ASN A 128 -8.75 9.95 10.70
C ASN A 128 -9.54 8.65 10.99
N GLU A 129 -10.56 8.32 10.19
CA GLU A 129 -11.36 7.11 10.34
C GLU A 129 -11.06 6.02 9.29
N THR A 130 -10.10 6.27 8.39
CA THR A 130 -9.72 5.37 7.28
C THR A 130 -8.38 4.70 7.57
N TYR A 131 -8.27 3.42 7.22
CA TYR A 131 -7.03 2.65 7.35
C TYR A 131 -6.36 2.50 6.00
N PHE A 132 -5.02 2.49 6.01
CA PHE A 132 -4.21 2.26 4.84
C PHE A 132 -3.07 1.30 5.16
N SER A 133 -2.72 0.48 4.19
CA SER A 133 -1.70 -0.56 4.35
C SER A 133 -0.31 -0.13 3.91
N TYR A 134 -0.23 0.93 3.12
CA TYR A 134 0.97 1.27 2.40
C TYR A 134 1.36 2.73 2.55
N TYR A 135 0.49 3.67 2.14
CA TYR A 135 0.77 5.10 2.25
C TYR A 135 -0.50 5.95 2.28
N VAL A 136 -0.32 7.17 2.77
CA VAL A 136 -1.20 8.30 2.51
C VAL A 136 -0.38 9.45 1.99
N CYS A 137 -0.87 10.14 0.96
CA CYS A 137 -0.18 11.26 0.37
C CYS A 137 -1.11 12.35 -0.15
N PHE A 138 -0.54 13.51 -0.39
CA PHE A 138 -1.05 14.48 -1.34
C PHE A 138 0.06 14.91 -2.32
N GLY A 139 -0.32 15.35 -3.51
CA GLY A 139 0.61 15.52 -4.62
C GLY A 139 0.76 14.23 -5.43
N LYS A 140 0.81 14.32 -6.76
CA LYS A 140 0.74 13.14 -7.64
C LYS A 140 2.13 12.67 -8.06
N LEU A 141 2.67 11.63 -7.41
CA LEU A 141 3.89 10.95 -7.87
C LEU A 141 3.61 9.55 -8.46
N ILE A 142 2.52 8.90 -8.04
CA ILE A 142 2.27 7.47 -8.27
C ILE A 142 1.89 7.14 -9.69
N ASP A 143 1.15 8.00 -10.39
CA ASP A 143 0.81 7.79 -11.80
C ASP A 143 2.06 7.58 -12.68
N ALA A 144 3.22 8.08 -12.24
CA ALA A 144 4.48 7.92 -12.95
C ALA A 144 5.06 6.51 -12.89
N THR A 145 4.89 5.82 -11.76
CA THR A 145 5.46 4.48 -11.55
C THR A 145 4.64 3.40 -12.23
N THR A 146 3.33 3.59 -12.31
CA THR A 146 2.39 2.64 -12.91
C THR A 146 2.24 2.82 -14.43
N SER A 147 2.47 4.03 -14.95
CA SER A 147 2.27 4.36 -16.37
C SER A 147 3.45 4.04 -17.28
N THR A 148 4.59 3.60 -16.74
CA THR A 148 5.78 3.28 -17.54
C THR A 148 5.57 1.98 -18.30
N LYS A 149 5.36 2.06 -19.62
CA LYS A 149 5.20 0.88 -20.48
C LYS A 149 6.47 0.03 -20.49
N SER A 150 6.31 -1.30 -20.56
CA SER A 150 7.42 -2.26 -20.55
C SER A 150 8.49 -1.96 -21.60
N GLU A 151 8.10 -1.48 -22.79
CA GLU A 151 9.01 -1.10 -23.88
C GLU A 151 9.89 0.13 -23.57
N GLU A 152 9.38 1.09 -22.77
CA GLU A 152 10.18 2.25 -22.32
C GLU A 152 11.14 1.85 -21.19
N LYS A 153 10.76 0.86 -20.35
CA LYS A 153 11.63 0.31 -19.31
C LYS A 153 12.87 -0.38 -19.89
N GLU A 154 12.72 -1.15 -20.99
CA GLU A 154 13.83 -1.84 -21.64
C GLU A 154 14.82 -0.87 -22.31
N LYS A 155 14.34 0.25 -22.87
CA LYS A 155 15.18 1.16 -23.64
C LYS A 155 15.85 2.26 -22.81
N LEU A 156 15.23 2.73 -21.74
CA LEU A 156 15.66 3.91 -20.98
C LEU A 156 16.01 3.59 -19.51
N GLY A 157 15.69 2.39 -19.02
CA GLY A 157 15.97 1.99 -17.64
C GLY A 157 15.41 3.00 -16.62
N SER A 158 16.21 3.32 -15.60
CA SER A 158 15.84 4.27 -14.53
C SER A 158 15.46 5.66 -15.04
N LEU A 159 15.98 6.11 -16.18
CA LEU A 159 15.64 7.40 -16.78
C LEU A 159 14.20 7.48 -17.28
N ALA A 160 13.58 6.35 -17.63
CA ALA A 160 12.16 6.34 -17.99
C ALA A 160 11.27 6.70 -16.79
N TYR A 161 11.62 6.25 -15.60
CA TYR A 161 10.93 6.60 -14.36
C TYR A 161 11.10 8.07 -14.03
N VAL A 162 12.32 8.60 -14.09
CA VAL A 162 12.57 10.04 -13.89
C VAL A 162 11.73 10.89 -14.86
N LYS A 163 11.72 10.54 -16.16
CA LYS A 163 10.93 11.24 -17.18
C LYS A 163 9.41 11.21 -16.88
N ASN A 164 8.90 10.07 -16.40
CA ASN A 164 7.48 9.96 -16.08
C ASN A 164 7.12 10.67 -14.78
N ILE A 165 7.97 10.60 -13.76
CA ILE A 165 7.84 11.41 -12.54
C ILE A 165 7.77 12.89 -12.92
N LEU A 166 8.65 13.37 -13.78
CA LEU A 166 8.67 14.77 -14.22
C LEU A 166 7.42 15.19 -15.01
N LYS A 167 6.81 14.29 -15.76
CA LYS A 167 5.54 14.55 -16.45
C LYS A 167 4.34 14.63 -15.52
N THR A 168 4.41 13.91 -14.40
CA THR A 168 3.34 13.81 -13.42
C THR A 168 3.58 14.69 -12.19
N LEU A 169 4.83 15.17 -11.99
CA LEU A 169 5.10 16.22 -11.02
C LEU A 169 4.25 17.42 -11.43
N PRO A 170 3.26 17.77 -10.64
CA PRO A 170 2.26 18.71 -11.07
C PRO A 170 2.89 20.05 -11.34
N ASN A 171 2.33 20.77 -12.34
CA ASN A 171 2.26 22.22 -12.29
C ASN A 171 1.47 22.69 -11.05
N ASP A 172 1.15 21.76 -10.12
CA ASP A 172 0.40 22.00 -8.91
C ASP A 172 1.22 22.93 -8.03
N LYS A 173 0.61 24.03 -7.70
CA LYS A 173 1.16 25.01 -6.77
C LYS A 173 1.43 24.30 -5.46
N ALA A 174 2.66 24.42 -4.97
CA ALA A 174 2.96 23.99 -3.63
C ALA A 174 2.04 24.67 -2.63
N VAL A 175 1.53 23.90 -1.68
CA VAL A 175 0.58 24.37 -0.69
C VAL A 175 1.27 24.61 0.65
N LYS A 176 0.86 25.65 1.35
CA LYS A 176 1.40 25.97 2.66
C LYS A 176 0.73 25.09 3.73
N ILE A 177 1.55 24.26 4.36
CA ILE A 177 1.10 23.30 5.36
C ILE A 177 1.84 23.44 6.67
N GLU A 178 1.26 22.88 7.73
CA GLU A 178 1.90 22.62 9.02
C GLU A 178 1.77 21.13 9.34
N ILE A 179 2.92 20.47 9.55
CA ILE A 179 3.01 19.09 10.04
C ILE A 179 3.55 19.13 11.46
N LYS A 180 2.90 18.42 12.39
CA LYS A 180 3.38 18.19 13.74
C LYS A 180 3.36 16.70 14.02
N SER A 181 4.51 16.14 14.36
CA SER A 181 4.66 14.74 14.74
C SER A 181 5.23 14.63 16.17
N ASP A 182 5.41 13.40 16.62
CA ASP A 182 6.06 13.10 17.90
C ASP A 182 7.59 13.21 17.84
N THR A 183 8.18 13.36 16.65
CA THR A 183 9.63 13.49 16.48
C THR A 183 10.02 14.85 15.90
N GLU A 184 9.33 15.29 14.85
CA GLU A 184 9.67 16.45 14.04
C GLU A 184 8.47 17.37 13.78
N SER A 185 8.77 18.60 13.34
CA SER A 185 7.75 19.53 12.83
C SER A 185 8.20 20.19 11.54
N PHE A 186 7.24 20.47 10.67
CA PHE A 186 7.46 21.21 9.43
C PHE A 186 6.38 22.27 9.26
N LYS A 187 6.80 23.47 8.86
CA LYS A 187 5.88 24.54 8.46
C LYS A 187 6.45 25.24 7.24
N GLY A 188 5.80 25.11 6.12
CA GLY A 188 6.30 25.65 4.86
C GLY A 188 5.42 25.28 3.69
N LYS A 189 5.93 25.53 2.48
CA LYS A 189 5.32 25.07 1.25
C LYS A 189 5.80 23.67 0.91
N ALA A 190 4.89 22.80 0.51
CA ALA A 190 5.18 21.47 0.02
C ALA A 190 4.37 21.18 -1.24
N SER A 191 5.02 20.60 -2.24
CA SER A 191 4.38 20.13 -3.46
C SER A 191 3.95 18.67 -3.37
N LEU A 192 4.55 17.92 -2.43
CA LEU A 192 4.31 16.52 -2.22
C LEU A 192 4.56 16.17 -0.74
N VAL A 193 3.69 15.35 -0.17
CA VAL A 193 3.92 14.71 1.12
C VAL A 193 3.52 13.24 1.02
N TYR A 194 4.41 12.35 1.43
CA TYR A 194 4.15 10.93 1.63
C TYR A 194 4.32 10.58 3.10
N VAL A 195 3.38 9.82 3.64
CA VAL A 195 3.45 9.16 4.95
C VAL A 195 3.25 7.67 4.71
N MET A 196 4.28 6.86 4.91
CA MET A 196 4.33 5.48 4.46
C MET A 196 4.61 4.54 5.62
N THR A 197 3.99 3.37 5.59
CA THR A 197 4.31 2.25 6.51
C THR A 197 5.57 1.48 6.09
N VAL A 198 6.14 1.81 4.94
CA VAL A 198 7.33 1.20 4.35
C VAL A 198 8.20 2.29 3.73
N ASN A 199 9.42 1.96 3.33
CA ASN A 199 10.37 2.92 2.77
C ASN A 199 10.47 2.90 1.23
N LYS A 200 9.65 2.10 0.53
CA LYS A 200 9.69 2.01 -0.94
C LYS A 200 8.31 1.92 -1.58
N ILE A 201 8.17 2.43 -2.79
CA ILE A 201 6.99 2.30 -3.64
C ILE A 201 7.43 1.77 -5.02
N GLY A 202 7.10 0.52 -5.32
CA GLY A 202 7.58 -0.12 -6.55
C GLY A 202 9.10 -0.15 -6.60
N ASN A 203 9.68 0.57 -7.56
CA ASN A 203 11.14 0.71 -7.70
C ASN A 203 11.70 2.01 -7.11
N LEU A 204 10.88 2.81 -6.43
CA LEU A 204 11.33 4.01 -5.74
C LEU A 204 11.70 3.66 -4.30
N GLU A 205 12.94 3.90 -3.94
CA GLU A 205 13.44 3.75 -2.58
C GLU A 205 13.56 5.13 -1.94
N PHE A 206 12.90 5.31 -0.81
CA PHE A 206 12.85 6.59 -0.10
C PHE A 206 13.86 6.66 1.05
N SER A 207 14.49 5.55 1.39
CA SER A 207 15.54 5.45 2.41
C SER A 207 16.40 4.23 2.13
N ASN A 208 17.67 4.27 2.53
CA ASN A 208 18.60 3.13 2.47
C ASN A 208 18.32 2.06 3.54
N ASP A 209 17.38 2.32 4.44
CA ASP A 209 16.96 1.37 5.46
C ASP A 209 15.89 0.43 4.91
N ASP A 210 16.04 -0.87 5.10
CA ASP A 210 15.10 -1.90 4.60
C ASP A 210 13.74 -1.91 5.31
N GLY A 211 13.28 -0.77 5.83
CA GLY A 211 12.04 -0.51 6.54
C GLY A 211 11.15 -1.76 6.77
N ASP A 212 11.16 -2.27 7.99
CA ASP A 212 10.39 -3.45 8.34
C ASP A 212 8.89 -3.15 8.38
N LEU A 213 8.07 -4.11 7.94
CA LEU A 213 6.61 -4.01 7.97
C LEU A 213 6.02 -3.94 9.39
N ASP A 214 6.85 -4.03 10.44
CA ASP A 214 6.48 -4.16 11.85
C ASP A 214 7.37 -3.34 12.80
N ASP A 215 8.08 -2.33 12.30
CA ASP A 215 8.96 -1.48 13.10
C ASP A 215 8.18 -0.50 14.02
N GLY A 216 6.95 -0.19 13.67
CA GLY A 216 6.06 0.71 14.40
C GLY A 216 6.30 2.18 14.08
N TYR A 217 6.83 2.50 12.90
CA TYR A 217 7.09 3.86 12.46
C TYR A 217 6.56 4.12 11.06
N PHE A 218 6.19 5.36 10.79
CA PHE A 218 6.02 5.88 9.45
C PHE A 218 7.33 6.46 8.95
N ASN A 219 7.57 6.31 7.67
CA ASN A 219 8.52 7.11 6.90
C ASN A 219 7.78 8.29 6.29
N VAL A 220 8.20 9.51 6.62
CA VAL A 220 7.58 10.75 6.14
C VAL A 220 8.53 11.45 5.19
N PHE A 221 8.04 11.80 4.00
CA PHE A 221 8.79 12.53 2.97
C PHE A 221 8.02 13.76 2.56
N ILE A 222 8.70 14.90 2.57
CA ILE A 222 8.14 16.21 2.22
C ILE A 222 9.01 16.80 1.12
N MET A 223 8.45 16.94 -0.07
CA MET A 223 9.11 17.68 -1.15
C MET A 223 8.75 19.16 -1.02
N THR A 224 9.75 19.99 -0.70
CA THR A 224 9.59 21.43 -0.58
C THR A 224 9.53 22.08 -1.96
N ASP A 225 8.84 23.22 -2.07
CA ASP A 225 8.72 23.93 -3.35
C ASP A 225 9.90 24.87 -3.56
N GLU A 226 10.89 24.42 -4.31
CA GLU A 226 12.05 25.24 -4.70
C GLU A 226 12.22 25.36 -6.23
N GLY A 227 11.15 25.08 -7.00
CA GLY A 227 11.12 25.25 -8.44
C GLY A 227 11.38 23.99 -9.25
N LEU A 228 11.35 24.14 -10.58
CA LEU A 228 11.36 22.99 -11.50
C LEU A 228 12.67 22.18 -11.45
N ILE A 229 13.80 22.85 -11.28
CA ILE A 229 15.14 22.21 -11.27
C ILE A 229 15.25 21.32 -10.01
N SER A 230 14.84 21.83 -8.87
CA SER A 230 14.82 21.09 -7.59
C SER A 230 13.93 19.85 -7.65
N LYS A 231 12.78 19.96 -8.34
CA LYS A 231 11.86 18.82 -8.57
C LYS A 231 12.51 17.74 -9.45
N VAL A 232 13.30 18.13 -10.46
CA VAL A 232 14.04 17.18 -11.32
C VAL A 232 15.09 16.43 -10.53
N ASP A 233 15.83 17.11 -9.68
CA ASP A 233 16.88 16.49 -8.86
C ASP A 233 16.26 15.60 -7.78
N ALA A 234 15.20 16.05 -7.11
CA ALA A 234 14.45 15.23 -6.17
C ALA A 234 13.89 13.95 -6.82
N ALA A 235 13.34 14.04 -8.03
CA ALA A 235 12.84 12.88 -8.76
C ALA A 235 13.96 11.88 -9.13
N LYS A 236 15.15 12.35 -9.48
CA LYS A 236 16.32 11.50 -9.70
C LYS A 236 16.73 10.79 -8.42
N ASP A 237 16.87 11.53 -7.32
CA ASP A 237 17.32 10.99 -6.05
C ASP A 237 16.34 9.97 -5.48
N MET A 238 15.03 10.16 -5.69
CA MET A 238 14.01 9.15 -5.38
C MET A 238 14.18 7.85 -6.19
N VAL A 239 14.55 7.94 -7.46
CA VAL A 239 14.76 6.76 -8.32
C VAL A 239 16.05 6.03 -7.97
N PHE A 240 17.06 6.74 -7.47
CA PHE A 240 18.38 6.19 -7.16
C PHE A 240 18.61 5.94 -5.66
N GLY A 241 17.57 6.04 -4.82
CA GLY A 241 17.66 5.79 -3.37
C GLY A 241 18.50 6.81 -2.59
N LYS A 242 18.63 8.06 -3.11
CA LYS A 242 19.43 9.13 -2.51
C LYS A 242 18.60 10.23 -1.87
N VAL A 243 17.41 9.89 -1.42
CA VAL A 243 16.44 10.86 -0.88
C VAL A 243 17.02 11.61 0.33
N ASP A 244 17.75 10.92 1.20
CA ASP A 244 18.35 11.50 2.40
C ASP A 244 19.48 12.51 2.11
N GLU A 245 20.05 12.50 0.91
CA GLU A 245 21.07 13.45 0.47
C GLU A 245 20.50 14.71 -0.18
N ASN A 246 19.19 14.72 -0.49
CA ASN A 246 18.56 15.81 -1.23
C ASN A 246 18.05 16.93 -0.34
N GLN A 247 18.58 18.14 -0.50
CA GLN A 247 18.21 19.31 0.31
C GLN A 247 16.76 19.77 0.12
N ASN A 248 16.11 19.37 -0.98
CA ASN A 248 14.72 19.72 -1.31
C ASN A 248 13.73 18.67 -0.79
N ILE A 249 14.22 17.61 -0.20
CA ILE A 249 13.41 16.58 0.45
C ILE A 249 13.72 16.61 1.95
N LYS A 250 12.69 16.77 2.76
CA LYS A 250 12.77 16.57 4.20
C LYS A 250 12.21 15.19 4.51
N SER A 251 13.01 14.34 5.15
CA SER A 251 12.63 12.99 5.59
C SER A 251 12.77 12.85 7.10
N PHE A 252 11.87 12.11 7.72
CA PHE A 252 11.93 11.72 9.13
C PHE A 252 11.00 10.54 9.40
N THR A 253 11.19 9.87 10.52
CA THR A 253 10.31 8.82 11.01
C THR A 253 9.49 9.28 12.20
N CYS A 254 8.23 8.80 12.32
CA CYS A 254 7.37 9.11 13.46
C CYS A 254 6.31 8.02 13.67
N LYS A 255 5.64 8.04 14.83
CA LYS A 255 4.51 7.14 15.13
C LYS A 255 3.16 7.79 14.90
N LYS A 256 3.12 9.11 15.01
CA LYS A 256 1.89 9.88 14.82
C LYS A 256 2.21 11.28 14.33
N LEU A 257 1.35 11.81 13.50
CA LEU A 257 1.45 13.19 13.01
C LEU A 257 0.08 13.76 12.68
N SER A 258 0.04 15.09 12.63
CA SER A 258 -1.09 15.84 12.09
C SER A 258 -0.63 16.71 10.94
N ILE A 259 -1.45 16.82 9.89
CA ILE A 259 -1.19 17.69 8.75
C ILE A 259 -2.34 18.69 8.64
N LYS A 260 -2.01 19.99 8.67
CA LYS A 260 -2.96 21.09 8.49
C LYS A 260 -2.63 21.86 7.23
N ASN A 261 -3.64 22.12 6.42
CA ASN A 261 -3.56 23.12 5.37
C ASN A 261 -3.67 24.52 5.99
N LEU A 262 -2.77 25.41 5.62
CA LEU A 262 -2.76 26.82 6.06
C LEU A 262 -3.36 27.77 5.01
N GLU A 263 -3.86 27.25 3.91
CA GLU A 263 -4.53 27.95 2.82
C GLU A 263 -5.98 27.47 2.73
N TYR A 264 -6.83 28.20 1.99
CA TYR A 264 -8.27 27.93 1.92
C TYR A 264 -8.63 26.80 0.93
N GLU A 265 -7.67 26.27 0.19
CA GLU A 265 -7.92 25.21 -0.80
C GLU A 265 -8.13 23.84 -0.12
N LYS A 266 -9.11 23.08 -0.63
CA LYS A 266 -9.30 21.69 -0.22
C LYS A 266 -8.21 20.84 -0.88
N ILE A 267 -7.50 20.06 -0.06
CA ILE A 267 -6.46 19.13 -0.53
C ILE A 267 -6.97 17.74 -0.27
N ASP A 268 -7.16 16.99 -1.34
CA ASP A 268 -7.55 15.59 -1.29
C ASP A 268 -6.33 14.72 -0.91
N LEU A 269 -6.59 13.66 -0.14
CA LEU A 269 -5.61 12.66 0.27
C LEU A 269 -5.83 11.38 -0.50
N ASP A 270 -4.77 10.92 -1.16
CA ASP A 270 -4.69 9.60 -1.76
C ASP A 270 -4.20 8.61 -0.68
N MET A 271 -4.90 7.50 -0.53
CA MET A 271 -4.56 6.40 0.37
C MET A 271 -4.54 5.10 -0.44
N ASP A 272 -3.38 4.47 -0.52
CA ASP A 272 -3.17 3.22 -1.25
C ASP A 272 -3.68 3.27 -2.71
N GLY A 273 -3.62 4.45 -3.38
CA GLY A 273 -4.05 4.65 -4.77
C GLY A 273 -5.47 5.17 -4.96
N GLU A 274 -6.19 5.49 -3.89
CA GLU A 274 -7.57 5.99 -3.98
C GLU A 274 -7.75 7.26 -3.14
N ILE A 275 -8.51 8.23 -3.66
CA ILE A 275 -8.86 9.44 -2.90
C ILE A 275 -9.91 9.06 -1.85
N LYS A 276 -9.54 9.11 -0.57
CA LYS A 276 -10.38 8.65 0.53
C LYS A 276 -10.67 9.71 1.60
N ASP A 277 -9.86 10.76 1.69
CA ASP A 277 -10.00 11.80 2.73
C ASP A 277 -9.42 13.15 2.26
N LYS A 278 -9.36 14.12 3.14
CA LYS A 278 -8.87 15.50 2.88
C LYS A 278 -8.12 16.04 4.08
N LEU A 279 -7.27 17.05 3.82
CA LEU A 279 -6.70 17.85 4.91
C LEU A 279 -7.79 18.72 5.58
N PRO A 280 -7.72 18.94 6.91
CA PRO A 280 -6.69 18.47 7.84
C PRO A 280 -6.87 17.00 8.22
N CYS A 281 -5.76 16.32 8.56
CA CYS A 281 -5.81 14.94 9.02
C CYS A 281 -4.90 14.69 10.23
N ASN A 282 -5.25 13.62 10.97
CA ASN A 282 -4.41 13.02 11.99
C ASN A 282 -4.09 11.59 11.55
N ILE A 283 -2.82 11.22 11.65
CA ILE A 283 -2.32 9.94 11.20
C ILE A 283 -1.59 9.26 12.34
N GLU A 284 -1.87 7.99 12.57
CA GLU A 284 -1.22 7.17 13.61
C GLU A 284 -0.87 5.79 13.06
N ILE A 285 0.29 5.24 13.45
CA ILE A 285 0.69 3.87 13.18
C ILE A 285 0.06 2.94 14.20
N LEU A 286 -0.52 1.84 13.74
CA LEU A 286 -1.05 0.77 14.56
C LEU A 286 -0.08 -0.40 14.43
N LYS A 287 0.84 -0.51 15.39
CA LYS A 287 1.90 -1.51 15.38
C LYS A 287 1.35 -2.92 15.45
N GLU A 288 1.88 -3.83 14.60
CA GLU A 288 1.52 -5.25 14.54
C GLU A 288 0.00 -5.48 14.50
N HIS A 289 -0.71 -4.65 13.75
CA HIS A 289 -2.17 -4.55 13.82
C HIS A 289 -2.92 -5.69 13.15
N ILE A 290 -2.38 -6.22 12.06
CA ILE A 290 -2.92 -7.36 11.33
C ILE A 290 -1.87 -8.44 11.14
N GLU A 291 -2.31 -9.69 10.97
CA GLU A 291 -1.43 -10.83 10.71
C GLU A 291 -1.63 -11.30 9.27
N ILE A 292 -0.57 -11.35 8.48
CA ILE A 292 -0.61 -11.77 7.08
C ILE A 292 0.15 -13.07 6.86
N TYR A 293 -0.31 -13.88 5.91
CA TYR A 293 0.43 -15.04 5.43
C TYR A 293 1.58 -14.60 4.52
N LEU A 294 2.76 -15.18 4.75
CA LEU A 294 3.92 -14.95 3.90
C LEU A 294 4.09 -16.10 2.90
N PRO A 295 4.60 -15.83 1.68
CA PRO A 295 4.94 -16.87 0.74
C PRO A 295 6.09 -17.74 1.26
N LYS A 296 6.25 -18.93 0.70
CA LYS A 296 7.45 -19.73 0.89
C LYS A 296 8.64 -18.96 0.32
N ILE A 297 9.71 -18.83 1.09
CA ILE A 297 10.94 -18.23 0.57
C ILE A 297 11.49 -19.21 -0.47
N LYS A 298 11.61 -18.77 -1.73
CA LYS A 298 12.43 -19.48 -2.71
C LYS A 298 13.87 -19.42 -2.21
N ASN A 299 14.45 -20.57 -1.81
CA ASN A 299 15.89 -20.63 -1.64
C ASN A 299 16.51 -20.19 -2.97
N GLN A 300 17.12 -19.01 -2.99
CA GLN A 300 17.96 -18.59 -4.11
C GLN A 300 19.06 -19.66 -4.22
N LYS A 301 18.97 -20.44 -5.29
CA LYS A 301 20.06 -21.38 -5.69
C LYS A 301 21.13 -20.59 -6.39
#